data_0ba8be4fbd077ecf1a0d6e44f47d4a73
#
_entry.id   0ba8be4fbd077ecf1a0d6e44f47d4a73
#
_cell.length_a   1.000
_cell.length_b   1.000
_cell.length_c   1.000
_cell.angle_alpha   90.00
_cell.angle_beta   90.00
_cell.angle_gamma   90.00
#
_symmetry.space_group_name_H-M   'P 1'
#
loop_
_entity.id
_entity.type
_entity.pdbx_description
1 polymer ?
#
loop_
_entity_poly.entity_id
_entity_poly.type
_entity_poly.pdbx_seq_one_letter_code
_entity_poly.pdbx_strand_id
1 'polypeptide(L)'
;RHYLKKHSYKNTNTVDLWNSFEKISKKPVKKIMNSWTKKTGYPLVTISKKKNMYIATQERFFSSRVSKKNLQAGRKENTIWQIPFKYEGNTESFRVLATQKSIPLIGTSIGKVNKGEGSFMRTRYDKATLERLKGEIRDDILGVQDRLGLIRDLFALAEGGYIPTTE
;
A
#
# COMPACT_ATOMS: atom_id res chain seq x y z
N ARG A 1 14.10 -22.31 -1.70
CA ARG A 1 14.91 -23.51 -2.04
C ARG A 1 15.89 -23.26 -3.21
N HIS A 2 15.47 -22.66 -4.36
CA HIS A 2 16.35 -22.39 -5.52
C HIS A 2 17.57 -21.53 -5.16
N TYR A 3 17.34 -20.38 -4.50
CA TYR A 3 18.39 -19.48 -4.03
C TYR A 3 19.41 -20.19 -3.12
N LEU A 4 18.94 -20.87 -2.08
CA LEU A 4 19.79 -21.57 -1.13
C LEU A 4 20.65 -22.66 -1.79
N LYS A 5 20.07 -23.43 -2.74
CA LYS A 5 20.85 -24.44 -3.48
C LYS A 5 21.93 -23.81 -4.35
N LYS A 6 21.60 -22.71 -5.06
CA LYS A 6 22.53 -22.06 -5.98
C LYS A 6 23.70 -21.39 -5.26
N HIS A 7 23.47 -20.89 -4.05
CA HIS A 7 24.44 -20.08 -3.31
C HIS A 7 24.95 -20.76 -2.02
N SER A 8 24.77 -22.08 -1.88
CA SER A 8 25.27 -22.86 -0.73
C SER A 8 26.78 -22.61 -0.56
N TYR A 9 27.19 -22.33 0.67
CA TYR A 9 28.59 -22.10 1.05
C TYR A 9 29.28 -20.95 0.28
N LYS A 10 28.55 -19.99 -0.26
CA LYS A 10 29.10 -18.85 -1.00
C LYS A 10 28.60 -17.53 -0.41
N ASN A 11 29.41 -16.49 -0.55
CA ASN A 11 28.96 -15.14 -0.27
C ASN A 11 27.94 -14.68 -1.32
N THR A 12 26.94 -13.92 -0.88
CA THR A 12 25.86 -13.43 -1.74
C THR A 12 25.56 -11.96 -1.42
N ASN A 13 24.94 -11.30 -2.37
CA ASN A 13 24.41 -9.96 -2.21
C ASN A 13 22.89 -9.93 -2.42
N THR A 14 22.26 -8.82 -2.13
CA THR A 14 20.81 -8.63 -2.27
C THR A 14 20.32 -8.89 -3.69
N VAL A 15 21.14 -8.56 -4.71
CA VAL A 15 20.76 -8.74 -6.12
C VAL A 15 20.65 -10.23 -6.48
N ASP A 16 21.48 -11.09 -5.89
CA ASP A 16 21.41 -12.54 -6.12
C ASP A 16 20.07 -13.13 -5.62
N LEU A 17 19.55 -12.61 -4.51
CA LEU A 17 18.26 -13.00 -3.97
C LEU A 17 17.13 -12.55 -4.93
N TRP A 18 17.15 -11.29 -5.38
CA TRP A 18 16.16 -10.78 -6.32
C TRP A 18 16.19 -11.52 -7.68
N ASN A 19 17.37 -11.82 -8.19
CA ASN A 19 17.56 -12.65 -9.39
C ASN A 19 16.88 -14.01 -9.25
N SER A 20 17.05 -14.64 -8.10
CA SER A 20 16.47 -15.96 -7.85
C SER A 20 14.94 -15.89 -7.76
N PHE A 21 14.40 -14.83 -7.15
CA PHE A 21 12.96 -14.61 -7.08
C PHE A 21 12.35 -14.28 -8.46
N GLU A 22 13.01 -13.44 -9.26
CA GLU A 22 12.57 -13.16 -10.64
C GLU A 22 12.51 -14.42 -11.49
N LYS A 23 13.56 -15.25 -11.42
CA LYS A 23 13.63 -16.50 -12.18
C LYS A 23 12.47 -17.43 -11.88
N ILE A 24 12.08 -17.56 -10.60
CA ILE A 24 11.01 -18.48 -10.17
C ILE A 24 9.63 -17.87 -10.37
N SER A 25 9.44 -16.60 -10.00
CA SER A 25 8.11 -15.95 -10.02
C SER A 25 7.70 -15.45 -11.40
N LYS A 26 8.67 -15.27 -12.32
CA LYS A 26 8.48 -14.59 -13.63
C LYS A 26 7.94 -13.16 -13.48
N LYS A 27 8.17 -12.54 -12.32
CA LYS A 27 7.76 -11.17 -11.99
C LYS A 27 8.97 -10.26 -11.93
N PRO A 28 8.85 -8.93 -12.18
CA PRO A 28 9.97 -7.98 -12.17
C PRO A 28 10.41 -7.63 -10.73
N VAL A 29 10.88 -8.63 -9.97
CA VAL A 29 11.17 -8.52 -8.54
C VAL A 29 12.24 -7.46 -8.26
N LYS A 30 13.31 -7.40 -9.05
CA LYS A 30 14.34 -6.36 -8.90
C LYS A 30 13.76 -4.95 -8.99
N LYS A 31 12.92 -4.71 -10.00
CA LYS A 31 12.30 -3.40 -10.22
C LYS A 31 11.41 -3.02 -9.04
N ILE A 32 10.60 -3.97 -8.55
CA ILE A 32 9.78 -3.79 -7.36
C ILE A 32 10.65 -3.47 -6.16
N MET A 33 11.61 -4.33 -5.83
CA MET A 33 12.45 -4.19 -4.63
C MET A 33 13.35 -2.95 -4.65
N ASN A 34 13.87 -2.56 -5.82
CA ASN A 34 14.62 -1.31 -5.95
C ASN A 34 13.77 -0.07 -5.62
N SER A 35 12.46 -0.12 -5.88
CA SER A 35 11.56 0.97 -5.49
C SER A 35 11.39 1.09 -3.97
N TRP A 36 11.67 0.03 -3.22
CA TRP A 36 11.58 -0.03 -1.76
C TRP A 36 12.93 0.20 -1.07
N THR A 37 14.00 -0.39 -1.56
CA THR A 37 15.30 -0.36 -0.89
C THR A 37 16.13 0.89 -1.20
N LYS A 38 15.86 1.57 -2.33
CA LYS A 38 16.59 2.77 -2.75
C LYS A 38 15.86 4.09 -2.43
N LYS A 39 14.73 4.03 -1.76
CA LYS A 39 13.92 5.22 -1.41
C LYS A 39 13.64 5.22 0.08
N THR A 40 13.73 6.39 0.68
CA THR A 40 13.39 6.58 2.11
C THR A 40 11.89 6.71 2.28
N GLY A 41 11.36 6.22 3.42
CA GLY A 41 9.94 6.26 3.74
C GLY A 41 9.14 5.14 3.05
N TYR A 42 7.83 5.26 3.08
CA TYR A 42 6.90 4.30 2.51
C TYR A 42 5.62 4.99 2.05
N PRO A 43 4.80 4.34 1.21
CA PRO A 43 3.65 5.00 0.61
C PRO A 43 2.43 5.11 1.53
N LEU A 44 1.73 6.24 1.39
CA LEU A 44 0.31 6.40 1.69
C LEU A 44 -0.47 6.22 0.40
N VAL A 45 -1.42 5.31 0.39
CA VAL A 45 -2.34 5.08 -0.73
C VAL A 45 -3.70 5.64 -0.36
N THR A 46 -4.13 6.67 -1.07
CA THR A 46 -5.45 7.28 -0.90
C THR A 46 -6.43 6.67 -1.89
N ILE A 47 -7.53 6.14 -1.38
CA ILE A 47 -8.65 5.61 -2.16
C ILE A 47 -9.73 6.70 -2.23
N SER A 48 -10.12 7.07 -3.43
CA SER A 48 -11.17 8.07 -3.66
C SER A 48 -12.06 7.68 -4.84
N LYS A 49 -13.35 7.95 -4.70
CA LYS A 49 -14.30 7.79 -5.80
C LYS A 49 -14.32 9.04 -6.65
N LYS A 50 -14.11 8.89 -7.97
CA LYS A 50 -14.27 9.96 -8.95
C LYS A 50 -15.30 9.54 -9.98
N LYS A 51 -16.45 10.24 -10.00
CA LYS A 51 -17.61 9.82 -10.82
C LYS A 51 -17.99 8.36 -10.47
N ASN A 52 -17.91 7.45 -11.41
CA ASN A 52 -18.27 6.04 -11.24
C ASN A 52 -17.03 5.12 -11.08
N MET A 53 -15.83 5.67 -10.83
CA MET A 53 -14.60 4.91 -10.76
C MET A 53 -13.84 5.21 -9.47
N TYR A 54 -13.28 4.18 -8.86
CA TYR A 54 -12.34 4.35 -7.75
C TYR A 54 -10.92 4.52 -8.28
N ILE A 55 -10.17 5.39 -7.62
CA ILE A 55 -8.76 5.67 -7.93
C ILE A 55 -7.93 5.49 -6.66
N ALA A 56 -6.86 4.72 -6.78
CA ALA A 56 -5.80 4.65 -5.78
C ALA A 56 -4.68 5.60 -6.17
N THR A 57 -4.37 6.58 -5.32
CA THR A 57 -3.29 7.55 -5.53
C THR A 57 -2.25 7.38 -4.44
N GLN A 58 -0.97 7.26 -4.82
CA GLN A 58 0.12 7.11 -3.88
C GLN A 58 0.90 8.41 -3.67
N GLU A 59 1.31 8.64 -2.43
CA GLU A 59 2.27 9.67 -2.02
C GLU A 59 3.15 9.11 -0.90
N ARG A 60 4.22 9.80 -0.51
CA ARG A 60 4.98 9.42 0.69
C ARG A 60 4.18 9.70 1.94
N PHE A 61 4.15 8.73 2.85
CA PHE A 61 3.60 8.92 4.19
C PHE A 61 4.59 9.68 5.08
N PHE A 62 4.09 10.63 5.85
CA PHE A 62 4.84 11.37 6.88
C PHE A 62 4.16 11.18 8.23
N SER A 63 4.90 10.69 9.21
CA SER A 63 4.41 10.44 10.57
C SER A 63 4.20 11.71 11.40
N SER A 64 4.65 12.88 10.92
CA SER A 64 4.42 14.15 11.61
C SER A 64 4.11 15.28 10.64
N ARG A 65 3.28 16.24 11.09
CA ARG A 65 2.94 17.46 10.34
C ARG A 65 4.16 18.34 10.04
N VAL A 66 5.11 18.38 10.97
CA VAL A 66 6.36 19.17 10.84
C VAL A 66 7.23 18.61 9.71
N SER A 67 7.42 17.29 9.69
CA SER A 67 8.19 16.62 8.63
C SER A 67 7.56 16.84 7.26
N LYS A 68 6.24 16.83 7.17
CA LYS A 68 5.50 17.10 5.92
C LYS A 68 5.73 18.53 5.43
N LYS A 69 5.61 19.53 6.30
CA LYS A 69 5.82 20.95 5.97
C LYS A 69 7.26 21.21 5.52
N ASN A 70 8.26 20.71 6.25
CA ASN A 70 9.67 20.94 5.96
C ASN A 70 10.13 20.34 4.62
N LEU A 71 9.56 19.20 4.21
CA LEU A 71 9.87 18.59 2.93
C LEU A 71 9.09 19.19 1.76
N GLN A 72 7.87 19.67 1.99
CA GLN A 72 7.07 20.35 0.96
C GLN A 72 7.58 21.76 0.65
N ALA A 73 8.23 22.42 1.58
CA ALA A 73 8.80 23.77 1.38
C ALA A 73 9.98 23.82 0.38
N GLY A 74 10.58 22.67 0.03
CA GLY A 74 11.77 22.65 -0.82
C GLY A 74 11.76 21.72 -2.05
N ARG A 75 10.85 20.77 -2.18
CA ARG A 75 10.87 19.81 -3.30
C ARG A 75 9.48 19.25 -3.63
N LYS A 76 9.13 19.23 -4.93
CA LYS A 76 8.04 18.38 -5.44
C LYS A 76 8.38 16.91 -5.16
N GLU A 77 7.68 16.30 -4.20
CA GLU A 77 7.85 14.89 -3.87
C GLU A 77 7.22 14.02 -4.99
N ASN A 78 8.04 13.44 -5.83
CA ASN A 78 7.62 12.56 -6.93
C ASN A 78 8.01 11.10 -6.69
N THR A 79 8.17 10.70 -5.42
CA THR A 79 8.51 9.32 -5.10
C THR A 79 7.34 8.39 -5.41
N ILE A 80 7.58 7.43 -6.29
CA ILE A 80 6.61 6.39 -6.67
C ILE A 80 7.19 5.03 -6.31
N TRP A 81 6.46 4.25 -5.51
CA TRP A 81 6.77 2.86 -5.21
C TRP A 81 6.05 1.93 -6.17
N GLN A 82 6.58 0.73 -6.36
CA GLN A 82 5.85 -0.36 -6.98
C GLN A 82 5.17 -1.16 -5.88
N ILE A 83 3.87 -0.94 -5.71
CA ILE A 83 3.11 -1.46 -4.57
C ILE A 83 2.24 -2.64 -5.02
N PRO A 84 2.59 -3.90 -4.67
CA PRO A 84 1.70 -5.02 -4.87
C PRO A 84 0.66 -5.04 -3.73
N PHE A 85 -0.62 -4.93 -4.02
CA PHE A 85 -1.66 -5.05 -3.01
C PHE A 85 -2.90 -5.78 -3.51
N LYS A 86 -3.72 -6.24 -2.57
CA LYS A 86 -5.03 -6.83 -2.83
C LYS A 86 -6.12 -5.89 -2.35
N TYR A 87 -7.25 -5.91 -3.00
CA TYR A 87 -8.45 -5.23 -2.55
C TYR A 87 -9.70 -6.02 -2.91
N GLU A 88 -10.78 -5.78 -2.17
CA GLU A 88 -12.09 -6.33 -2.48
C GLU A 88 -12.83 -5.41 -3.45
N GLY A 89 -13.35 -5.97 -4.52
CA GLY A 89 -14.35 -5.35 -5.37
C GLY A 89 -15.74 -5.80 -4.97
N ASN A 90 -16.72 -5.64 -5.87
CA ASN A 90 -18.12 -6.00 -5.60
C ASN A 90 -18.32 -7.49 -5.34
N THR A 91 -17.71 -8.34 -6.15
CA THR A 91 -17.94 -9.79 -6.16
C THR A 91 -16.65 -10.60 -6.06
N GLU A 92 -15.51 -9.97 -6.23
CA GLU A 92 -14.22 -10.66 -6.29
C GLU A 92 -13.08 -9.83 -5.70
N SER A 93 -12.00 -10.52 -5.36
CA SER A 93 -10.75 -9.91 -4.90
C SER A 93 -9.81 -9.67 -6.06
N PHE A 94 -9.23 -8.49 -6.12
CA PHE A 94 -8.24 -8.11 -7.13
C PHE A 94 -6.84 -8.05 -6.56
N ARG A 95 -5.85 -8.40 -7.39
CA ARG A 95 -4.43 -8.20 -7.13
C ARG A 95 -3.88 -7.18 -8.09
N VAL A 96 -3.24 -6.16 -7.57
CA VAL A 96 -2.72 -5.03 -8.34
C VAL A 96 -1.26 -4.79 -8.04
N LEU A 97 -0.51 -4.36 -9.03
CA LEU A 97 0.80 -3.74 -8.87
C LEU A 97 0.68 -2.27 -9.29
N ALA A 98 0.60 -1.37 -8.31
CA ALA A 98 0.60 0.07 -8.58
C ALA A 98 2.00 0.52 -8.96
N THR A 99 2.19 0.96 -10.20
CA THR A 99 3.48 1.41 -10.76
C THR A 99 3.48 2.89 -11.10
N GLN A 100 2.35 3.57 -10.92
CA GLN A 100 2.14 4.99 -11.24
C GLN A 100 1.62 5.73 -10.01
N LYS A 101 1.63 7.06 -10.08
CA LYS A 101 1.12 7.92 -9.00
C LYS A 101 -0.36 7.66 -8.72
N SER A 102 -1.16 7.44 -9.75
CA SER A 102 -2.58 7.12 -9.65
C SER A 102 -2.93 5.97 -10.58
N ILE A 103 -3.72 5.03 -10.10
CA ILE A 103 -4.23 3.91 -10.87
C ILE A 103 -5.74 3.77 -10.65
N PRO A 104 -6.50 3.41 -11.70
CA PRO A 104 -7.90 3.05 -11.54
C PRO A 104 -8.04 1.70 -10.83
N LEU A 105 -9.07 1.56 -10.01
CA LEU A 105 -9.48 0.31 -9.41
C LEU A 105 -10.78 -0.18 -10.06
N ILE A 106 -10.85 -1.48 -10.31
CA ILE A 106 -12.03 -2.12 -10.91
C ILE A 106 -13.09 -2.32 -9.82
N GLY A 107 -14.32 -1.94 -10.10
CA GLY A 107 -15.47 -2.12 -9.21
C GLY A 107 -16.26 -0.83 -8.98
N THR A 108 -17.56 -0.98 -8.75
CA THR A 108 -18.48 0.12 -8.40
C THR A 108 -18.54 0.33 -6.89
N SER A 109 -18.04 -0.64 -6.12
CA SER A 109 -17.79 -0.58 -4.69
C SER A 109 -16.41 -1.20 -4.40
N ILE A 110 -15.62 -0.58 -3.53
CA ILE A 110 -14.29 -1.07 -3.14
C ILE A 110 -14.29 -1.31 -1.64
N GLY A 111 -14.01 -2.54 -1.22
CA GLY A 111 -13.83 -2.94 0.17
C GLY A 111 -12.45 -2.59 0.72
N LYS A 112 -12.01 -3.36 1.71
CA LYS A 112 -10.69 -3.18 2.32
C LYS A 112 -9.58 -3.32 1.28
N VAL A 113 -8.78 -2.28 1.14
CA VAL A 113 -7.53 -2.28 0.35
C VAL A 113 -6.39 -2.77 1.23
N ASN A 114 -5.37 -3.39 0.64
CA ASN A 114 -4.31 -4.12 1.33
C ASN A 114 -4.87 -5.26 2.18
N LYS A 115 -5.84 -6.01 1.64
CA LYS A 115 -6.46 -7.15 2.34
C LYS A 115 -5.40 -8.14 2.79
N GLY A 116 -5.48 -8.55 4.07
CA GLY A 116 -4.50 -9.40 4.72
C GLY A 116 -3.18 -8.70 5.03
N GLU A 117 -3.12 -7.36 4.97
CA GLU A 117 -1.95 -6.54 5.32
C GLU A 117 -0.63 -6.99 4.64
N GLY A 118 -0.75 -7.47 3.39
CA GLY A 118 0.37 -8.06 2.65
C GLY A 118 1.40 -7.07 2.10
N SER A 119 1.10 -5.76 2.11
CA SER A 119 2.00 -4.71 1.63
C SER A 119 2.31 -3.69 2.71
N PHE A 120 3.55 -3.22 2.72
CA PHE A 120 4.01 -2.19 3.67
C PHE A 120 3.57 -0.81 3.18
N MET A 121 2.34 -0.40 3.55
CA MET A 121 1.76 0.89 3.17
C MET A 121 0.73 1.34 4.21
N ARG A 122 0.36 2.62 4.18
CA ARG A 122 -0.85 3.15 4.85
C ARG A 122 -1.94 3.36 3.83
N THR A 123 -3.18 3.16 4.24
CA THR A 123 -4.35 3.38 3.38
C THR A 123 -5.25 4.44 3.97
N ARG A 124 -5.62 5.44 3.15
CA ARG A 124 -6.62 6.45 3.47
C ARG A 124 -7.82 6.27 2.55
N TYR A 125 -9.00 6.27 3.12
CA TYR A 125 -10.26 6.15 2.39
C TYR A 125 -10.99 7.49 2.35
N ASP A 126 -11.83 7.70 1.34
CA ASP A 126 -12.84 8.73 1.40
C ASP A 126 -13.92 8.38 2.45
N LYS A 127 -14.67 9.41 2.89
CA LYS A 127 -15.65 9.27 3.97
C LYS A 127 -16.69 8.17 3.68
N ALA A 128 -17.22 8.12 2.47
CA ALA A 128 -18.25 7.14 2.12
C ALA A 128 -17.73 5.69 2.19
N THR A 129 -16.51 5.45 1.70
CA THR A 129 -15.87 4.14 1.79
C THR A 129 -15.56 3.77 3.24
N LEU A 130 -15.09 4.73 4.04
CA LEU A 130 -14.79 4.50 5.46
C LEU A 130 -16.05 4.13 6.26
N GLU A 131 -17.17 4.85 6.06
CA GLU A 131 -18.44 4.53 6.72
C GLU A 131 -18.93 3.13 6.36
N ARG A 132 -18.79 2.71 5.12
CA ARG A 132 -19.13 1.34 4.73
C ARG A 132 -18.23 0.30 5.41
N LEU A 133 -16.91 0.54 5.47
CA LEU A 133 -15.98 -0.35 6.18
C LEU A 133 -16.29 -0.43 7.68
N LYS A 134 -16.78 0.64 8.32
CA LYS A 134 -17.28 0.61 9.69
C LYS A 134 -18.48 -0.34 9.83
N GLY A 135 -19.39 -0.34 8.85
CA GLY A 135 -20.48 -1.32 8.77
C GLY A 135 -19.95 -2.76 8.68
N GLU A 136 -19.00 -3.01 7.78
CA GLU A 136 -18.40 -4.33 7.60
C GLU A 136 -17.67 -4.84 8.86
N ILE A 137 -17.14 -3.93 9.71
CA ILE A 137 -16.58 -4.27 11.04
C ILE A 137 -17.69 -4.67 12.00
N ARG A 138 -18.77 -3.88 12.07
CA ARG A 138 -19.91 -4.12 12.96
C ARG A 138 -20.58 -5.46 12.66
N ASP A 139 -20.70 -5.78 11.38
CA ASP A 139 -21.36 -6.99 10.88
C ASP A 139 -20.40 -8.21 10.84
N ASP A 140 -19.20 -8.09 11.42
CA ASP A 140 -18.15 -9.11 11.50
C ASP A 140 -17.69 -9.68 10.14
N ILE A 141 -17.84 -8.89 9.06
CA ILE A 141 -17.45 -9.27 7.69
C ILE A 141 -15.93 -9.16 7.49
N LEU A 142 -15.29 -8.14 8.10
CA LEU A 142 -13.86 -7.96 8.04
C LEU A 142 -13.12 -8.87 9.02
N GLY A 143 -12.16 -9.65 8.52
CA GLY A 143 -11.29 -10.47 9.35
C GLY A 143 -10.46 -9.63 10.34
N VAL A 144 -10.05 -10.26 11.46
CA VAL A 144 -9.34 -9.60 12.58
C VAL A 144 -8.10 -8.82 12.09
N GLN A 145 -7.31 -9.39 11.19
CA GLN A 145 -6.12 -8.76 10.65
C GLN A 145 -6.44 -7.47 9.86
N ASP A 146 -7.50 -7.47 9.07
CA ASP A 146 -7.95 -6.32 8.29
C ASP A 146 -8.53 -5.22 9.17
N ARG A 147 -9.27 -5.60 10.24
CA ARG A 147 -9.77 -4.67 11.27
C ARG A 147 -8.61 -3.97 11.98
N LEU A 148 -7.62 -4.74 12.43
CA LEU A 148 -6.41 -4.19 13.08
C LEU A 148 -5.64 -3.27 12.13
N GLY A 149 -5.48 -3.67 10.87
CA GLY A 149 -4.83 -2.87 9.84
C GLY A 149 -5.53 -1.52 9.62
N LEU A 150 -6.86 -1.52 9.55
CA LEU A 150 -7.65 -0.29 9.40
C LEU A 150 -7.48 0.65 10.60
N ILE A 151 -7.58 0.14 11.83
CA ILE A 151 -7.39 0.93 13.05
C ILE A 151 -5.98 1.52 13.09
N ARG A 152 -4.95 0.72 12.82
CA ARG A 152 -3.56 1.16 12.79
C ARG A 152 -3.31 2.24 11.75
N ASP A 153 -3.95 2.15 10.59
CA ASP A 153 -3.84 3.17 9.55
C ASP A 153 -4.52 4.47 9.97
N LEU A 154 -5.71 4.42 10.56
CA LEU A 154 -6.43 5.60 11.06
C LEU A 154 -5.63 6.32 12.16
N PHE A 155 -5.07 5.62 13.13
CA PHE A 155 -4.20 6.23 14.15
C PHE A 155 -2.98 6.91 13.51
N ALA A 156 -2.27 6.24 12.61
CA ALA A 156 -1.11 6.82 11.95
C ALA A 156 -1.47 8.05 11.09
N LEU A 157 -2.64 8.04 10.45
CA LEU A 157 -3.15 9.17 9.67
C LEU A 157 -3.51 10.36 10.57
N ALA A 158 -4.10 10.12 11.74
CA ALA A 158 -4.43 11.16 12.73
C ALA A 158 -3.13 11.79 13.29
N GLU A 159 -2.16 11.00 13.71
CA GLU A 159 -0.83 11.47 14.15
C GLU A 159 -0.12 12.29 13.08
N GLY A 160 -0.12 11.82 11.83
CA GLY A 160 0.45 12.52 10.68
C GLY A 160 -0.34 13.75 10.24
N GLY A 161 -1.53 13.99 10.82
CA GLY A 161 -2.40 15.12 10.49
C GLY A 161 -3.05 15.03 9.12
N TYR A 162 -3.29 13.83 8.62
CA TYR A 162 -4.02 13.58 7.38
C TYR A 162 -5.53 13.57 7.58
N ILE A 163 -5.98 13.22 8.78
CA ILE A 163 -7.37 13.20 9.22
C ILE A 163 -7.50 13.81 10.62
N PRO A 164 -8.69 14.29 11.03
CA PRO A 164 -8.96 14.67 12.42
C PRO A 164 -8.85 13.47 13.36
N THR A 165 -8.51 13.71 14.63
CA THR A 165 -8.43 12.67 15.67
C THR A 165 -9.80 12.09 16.05
N THR A 166 -10.88 12.82 15.70
CA THR A 166 -12.26 12.47 16.01
C THR A 166 -12.98 11.76 14.86
N GLU A 167 -12.31 11.43 13.80
CA GLU A 167 -12.88 10.72 12.64
C GLU A 167 -12.74 9.19 12.82
#